data_02d3111c2089907e4fccb709d64f3efa
#
_entry.id   02d3111c2089907e4fccb709d64f3efa
#
_cell.length_a   1.000
_cell.length_b   1.000
_cell.length_c   1.000
_cell.angle_alpha   90.00
_cell.angle_beta   90.00
_cell.angle_gamma   90.00
#
_symmetry.space_group_name_H-M   'P 1'
#
loop_
_entity.id
_entity.type
_entity.pdbx_description
1 polymer ?
#
loop_
_entity_poly.entity_id
_entity_poly.type
_entity_poly.pdbx_seq_one_letter_code
_entity_poly.pdbx_strand_id
1 'polypeptide(L)'
;MNILITGSKGFVGSYIAKHLKSYNVYTPARHELNLFDLNSLTEFFKNHTIDIVIHCALTGREVLNSVDPVYLSDGLLMFRNLWANKHGYKKLINLGTAYEHDLSIDNSMIKEGDFVNHLPLTSYGLSKNIIARIIRDTENFYNLRIFGNFHETESDKRFFKKVIKEDAVVIANDSFIDYIYMPDVIPMIECIINGDCQHRDINMVYPHKYRLSEMAYMLCDFMNLNKNKITIGNSNGNNLTGDSSILSSYNLKLIGLEQGLRNYK
;
A
#
# COMPACT_ATOMS: atom_id res chain seq x y z
N MET A 1 -19.95 13.01 -4.16
CA MET A 1 -18.59 12.94 -4.74
C MET A 1 -18.43 11.58 -5.36
N ASN A 2 -17.90 11.50 -6.58
CA ASN A 2 -17.75 10.29 -7.37
C ASN A 2 -16.29 9.82 -7.32
N ILE A 3 -16.05 8.60 -6.88
CA ILE A 3 -14.71 8.04 -6.69
C ILE A 3 -14.54 6.80 -7.56
N LEU A 4 -13.54 6.81 -8.44
CA LEU A 4 -13.13 5.64 -9.20
C LEU A 4 -12.05 4.89 -8.41
N ILE A 5 -12.27 3.61 -8.13
CA ILE A 5 -11.25 2.74 -7.52
C ILE A 5 -10.79 1.71 -8.54
N THR A 6 -9.55 1.84 -9.00
CA THR A 6 -8.92 0.83 -9.86
C THR A 6 -8.35 -0.29 -9.02
N GLY A 7 -8.34 -1.53 -9.52
CA GLY A 7 -7.87 -2.68 -8.74
C GLY A 7 -8.79 -3.07 -7.59
N SER A 8 -10.07 -2.73 -7.67
CA SER A 8 -11.10 -2.96 -6.63
C SER A 8 -11.37 -4.44 -6.30
N LYS A 9 -10.87 -5.39 -7.12
CA LYS A 9 -10.93 -6.84 -6.84
C LYS A 9 -9.71 -7.35 -6.05
N GLY A 10 -8.68 -6.52 -5.86
CA GLY A 10 -7.52 -6.83 -5.04
C GLY A 10 -7.78 -6.60 -3.55
N PHE A 11 -6.86 -7.08 -2.68
CA PHE A 11 -6.99 -6.98 -1.23
C PHE A 11 -7.21 -5.52 -0.76
N VAL A 12 -6.33 -4.61 -1.12
CA VAL A 12 -6.40 -3.20 -0.70
C VAL A 12 -7.60 -2.48 -1.34
N GLY A 13 -7.76 -2.61 -2.67
CA GLY A 13 -8.82 -1.90 -3.39
C GLY A 13 -10.23 -2.32 -2.99
N SER A 14 -10.45 -3.63 -2.73
CA SER A 14 -11.75 -4.13 -2.25
C SER A 14 -12.07 -3.64 -0.84
N TYR A 15 -11.04 -3.57 0.03
CA TYR A 15 -11.19 -3.04 1.38
C TYR A 15 -11.62 -1.56 1.33
N ILE A 16 -10.90 -0.73 0.57
CA ILE A 16 -11.21 0.70 0.42
C ILE A 16 -12.63 0.88 -0.15
N ALA A 17 -12.98 0.16 -1.22
CA ALA A 17 -14.30 0.25 -1.84
C ALA A 17 -15.43 -0.07 -0.85
N LYS A 18 -15.24 -1.07 0.02
CA LYS A 18 -16.21 -1.45 1.06
C LYS A 18 -16.40 -0.38 2.14
N HIS A 19 -15.39 0.44 2.42
CA HIS A 19 -15.39 1.38 3.56
C HIS A 19 -15.70 2.82 3.17
N LEU A 20 -15.59 3.20 1.89
CA LEU A 20 -15.96 4.55 1.40
C LEU A 20 -17.46 4.67 1.05
N LYS A 21 -18.36 4.13 1.89
CA LYS A 21 -19.80 4.03 1.62
C LYS A 21 -20.54 5.38 1.56
N SER A 22 -19.95 6.44 2.10
CA SER A 22 -20.51 7.79 2.07
C SER A 22 -20.35 8.47 0.70
N TYR A 23 -19.67 7.84 -0.23
CA TYR A 23 -19.36 8.34 -1.56
C TYR A 23 -19.99 7.45 -2.64
N ASN A 24 -20.18 8.01 -3.82
CA ASN A 24 -20.56 7.22 -5.00
C ASN A 24 -19.31 6.57 -5.58
N VAL A 25 -19.13 5.26 -5.33
CA VAL A 25 -17.90 4.52 -5.66
C VAL A 25 -18.08 3.70 -6.92
N TYR A 26 -17.23 3.95 -7.92
CA TYR A 26 -17.15 3.20 -9.18
C TYR A 26 -16.04 2.16 -9.08
N THR A 27 -16.38 0.90 -9.28
CA THR A 27 -15.46 -0.24 -9.22
C THR A 27 -15.53 -1.08 -10.49
N PRO A 28 -15.25 -0.49 -11.67
CA PRO A 28 -15.43 -1.19 -12.95
C PRO A 28 -14.54 -2.43 -13.05
N ALA A 29 -15.07 -3.46 -13.69
CA ALA A 29 -14.30 -4.63 -14.05
C ALA A 29 -13.37 -4.31 -15.24
N ARG A 30 -12.36 -5.17 -15.49
CA ARG A 30 -11.37 -4.92 -16.55
C ARG A 30 -11.99 -4.78 -17.96
N HIS A 31 -13.10 -5.45 -18.22
CA HIS A 31 -13.80 -5.33 -19.51
C HIS A 31 -14.62 -4.03 -19.63
N GLU A 32 -14.93 -3.37 -18.50
CA GLU A 32 -15.62 -2.08 -18.48
C GLU A 32 -14.62 -0.91 -18.50
N LEU A 33 -13.45 -1.11 -17.89
CA LEU A 33 -12.36 -0.13 -17.86
C LEU A 33 -11.01 -0.84 -17.96
N ASN A 34 -10.42 -0.83 -19.14
CA ASN A 34 -9.11 -1.41 -19.37
C ASN A 34 -8.01 -0.36 -19.18
N LEU A 35 -7.27 -0.43 -18.08
CA LEU A 35 -6.20 0.53 -17.77
C LEU A 35 -5.02 0.48 -18.77
N PHE A 36 -4.89 -0.58 -19.54
CA PHE A 36 -3.85 -0.70 -20.59
C PHE A 36 -4.23 0.00 -21.91
N ASP A 37 -5.50 0.37 -22.05
CA ASP A 37 -6.02 1.03 -23.26
C ASP A 37 -6.39 2.49 -22.94
N LEU A 38 -5.65 3.41 -23.54
CA LEU A 38 -5.87 4.84 -23.36
C LEU A 38 -7.29 5.28 -23.81
N ASN A 39 -7.79 4.69 -24.92
CA ASN A 39 -9.12 5.01 -25.43
C ASN A 39 -10.22 4.59 -24.45
N SER A 40 -10.06 3.40 -23.85
CA SER A 40 -10.99 2.91 -22.82
C SER A 40 -11.11 3.89 -21.65
N LEU A 41 -9.97 4.43 -21.15
CA LEU A 41 -10.00 5.44 -20.08
C LEU A 41 -10.62 6.77 -20.54
N THR A 42 -10.26 7.22 -21.74
CA THR A 42 -10.78 8.47 -22.28
C THR A 42 -12.30 8.42 -22.44
N GLU A 43 -12.83 7.32 -22.96
CA GLU A 43 -14.28 7.12 -23.07
C GLU A 43 -14.96 7.00 -21.71
N PHE A 44 -14.33 6.29 -20.76
CA PHE A 44 -14.85 6.18 -19.40
C PHE A 44 -15.02 7.56 -18.76
N PHE A 45 -13.99 8.41 -18.78
CA PHE A 45 -14.03 9.75 -18.22
C PHE A 45 -14.96 10.72 -18.98
N LYS A 46 -15.24 10.50 -20.26
CA LYS A 46 -16.27 11.25 -21.01
C LYS A 46 -17.69 10.91 -20.53
N ASN A 47 -17.92 9.65 -20.20
CA ASN A 47 -19.25 9.13 -19.86
C ASN A 47 -19.54 9.17 -18.34
N HIS A 48 -18.53 9.40 -17.50
CA HIS A 48 -18.65 9.42 -16.05
C HIS A 48 -17.96 10.64 -15.47
N THR A 49 -18.68 11.42 -14.71
CA THR A 49 -18.08 12.50 -13.92
C THR A 49 -17.37 11.90 -12.71
N ILE A 50 -16.06 11.89 -12.71
CA ILE A 50 -15.23 11.38 -11.62
C ILE A 50 -14.57 12.56 -10.91
N ASP A 51 -14.67 12.60 -9.58
CA ASP A 51 -13.98 13.61 -8.77
C ASP A 51 -12.58 13.12 -8.37
N ILE A 52 -12.48 11.85 -7.95
CA ILE A 52 -11.25 11.29 -7.41
C ILE A 52 -10.98 9.90 -8.00
N VAL A 53 -9.71 9.64 -8.32
CA VAL A 53 -9.23 8.31 -8.67
C VAL A 53 -8.39 7.76 -7.51
N ILE A 54 -8.72 6.57 -7.00
CA ILE A 54 -7.88 5.81 -6.07
C ILE A 54 -7.25 4.65 -6.86
N HIS A 55 -5.93 4.73 -7.06
CA HIS A 55 -5.22 3.77 -7.89
C HIS A 55 -4.60 2.66 -7.05
N CYS A 56 -5.28 1.49 -7.01
CA CYS A 56 -4.84 0.27 -6.32
C CYS A 56 -4.48 -0.85 -7.31
N ALA A 57 -4.60 -0.62 -8.63
CA ALA A 57 -4.36 -1.67 -9.62
C ALA A 57 -2.87 -2.06 -9.68
N LEU A 58 -2.65 -3.37 -9.80
CA LEU A 58 -1.35 -3.99 -9.94
C LEU A 58 -1.47 -5.19 -10.89
N THR A 59 -0.46 -5.43 -11.71
CA THR A 59 -0.37 -6.63 -12.54
C THR A 59 0.31 -7.77 -11.81
N GLY A 60 -0.35 -8.93 -11.79
CA GLY A 60 0.19 -10.14 -11.17
C GLY A 60 0.07 -10.19 -9.65
N ARG A 61 0.29 -11.38 -9.09
CA ARG A 61 0.24 -11.63 -7.64
C ARG A 61 1.62 -11.90 -7.01
N GLU A 62 2.64 -12.20 -7.83
CA GLU A 62 3.98 -12.63 -7.38
C GLU A 62 5.07 -11.67 -7.89
N VAL A 63 4.76 -10.38 -7.90
CA VAL A 63 5.58 -9.36 -8.58
C VAL A 63 6.68 -8.74 -7.71
N LEU A 64 6.60 -8.85 -6.39
CA LEU A 64 7.38 -7.99 -5.49
C LEU A 64 8.90 -8.13 -5.68
N ASN A 65 9.39 -9.33 -5.90
CA ASN A 65 10.82 -9.60 -6.08
C ASN A 65 11.20 -9.88 -7.54
N SER A 66 10.28 -9.70 -8.49
CA SER A 66 10.54 -9.99 -9.89
C SER A 66 11.38 -8.90 -10.55
N VAL A 67 12.34 -9.33 -11.36
CA VAL A 67 13.12 -8.49 -12.29
C VAL A 67 12.56 -8.53 -13.71
N ASP A 68 11.45 -9.25 -13.95
CA ASP A 68 10.80 -9.32 -15.26
C ASP A 68 10.33 -7.93 -15.69
N PRO A 69 10.81 -7.42 -16.85
CA PRO A 69 10.47 -6.09 -17.35
C PRO A 69 8.97 -5.85 -17.56
N VAL A 70 8.17 -6.91 -17.71
CA VAL A 70 6.72 -6.80 -17.88
C VAL A 70 6.06 -6.05 -16.71
N TYR A 71 6.52 -6.26 -15.49
CA TYR A 71 5.96 -5.57 -14.32
C TYR A 71 6.31 -4.09 -14.27
N LEU A 72 7.47 -3.72 -14.80
CA LEU A 72 7.84 -2.32 -14.99
C LEU A 72 6.94 -1.67 -16.04
N SER A 73 6.87 -2.27 -17.24
CA SER A 73 6.10 -1.73 -18.36
C SER A 73 4.61 -1.63 -18.07
N ASP A 74 4.03 -2.66 -17.47
CA ASP A 74 2.61 -2.71 -17.15
C ASP A 74 2.22 -1.69 -16.09
N GLY A 75 3.00 -1.59 -15.01
CA GLY A 75 2.77 -0.60 -13.95
C GLY A 75 2.81 0.82 -14.48
N LEU A 76 3.82 1.13 -15.29
CA LEU A 76 3.98 2.45 -15.90
C LEU A 76 2.88 2.74 -16.93
N LEU A 77 2.47 1.77 -17.75
CA LEU A 77 1.44 1.95 -18.76
C LEU A 77 0.08 2.29 -18.14
N MET A 78 -0.33 1.53 -17.11
CA MET A 78 -1.58 1.80 -16.40
C MET A 78 -1.58 3.21 -15.79
N PHE A 79 -0.50 3.57 -15.10
CA PHE A 79 -0.39 4.90 -14.50
C PHE A 79 -0.31 6.01 -15.53
N ARG A 80 0.47 5.85 -16.60
CA ARG A 80 0.56 6.81 -17.72
C ARG A 80 -0.81 7.10 -18.32
N ASN A 81 -1.63 6.07 -18.53
CA ASN A 81 -2.95 6.22 -19.11
C ASN A 81 -3.92 6.98 -18.17
N LEU A 82 -3.83 6.76 -16.85
CA LEU A 82 -4.52 7.60 -15.87
C LEU A 82 -4.00 9.04 -15.89
N TRP A 83 -2.69 9.24 -15.88
CA TRP A 83 -2.07 10.56 -15.92
C TRP A 83 -2.40 11.34 -17.20
N ALA A 84 -2.47 10.69 -18.36
CA ALA A 84 -2.88 11.31 -19.63
C ALA A 84 -4.33 11.83 -19.56
N ASN A 85 -5.18 11.21 -18.75
CA ASN A 85 -6.57 11.64 -18.51
C ASN A 85 -6.76 12.52 -17.26
N LYS A 86 -5.69 13.11 -16.73
CA LYS A 86 -5.72 13.88 -15.45
C LYS A 86 -6.70 15.06 -15.43
N HIS A 87 -7.14 15.54 -16.57
CA HIS A 87 -8.17 16.59 -16.65
C HIS A 87 -9.61 16.03 -16.53
N GLY A 88 -9.77 14.70 -16.54
CA GLY A 88 -11.05 14.00 -16.34
C GLY A 88 -11.41 13.76 -14.88
N TYR A 89 -10.57 14.16 -13.92
CA TYR A 89 -10.80 14.05 -12.48
C TYR A 89 -10.01 15.13 -11.72
N LYS A 90 -10.38 15.38 -10.45
CA LYS A 90 -9.79 16.48 -9.65
C LYS A 90 -8.55 16.03 -8.85
N LYS A 91 -8.55 14.79 -8.34
CA LYS A 91 -7.46 14.26 -7.50
C LYS A 91 -7.15 12.80 -7.87
N LEU A 92 -5.88 12.41 -7.70
CA LEU A 92 -5.48 11.01 -7.74
C LEU A 92 -4.80 10.62 -6.42
N ILE A 93 -5.22 9.52 -5.81
CA ILE A 93 -4.58 8.88 -4.65
C ILE A 93 -3.98 7.58 -5.13
N ASN A 94 -2.66 7.51 -5.20
CA ASN A 94 -1.93 6.29 -5.55
C ASN A 94 -1.59 5.51 -4.28
N LEU A 95 -1.82 4.20 -4.29
CA LEU A 95 -1.29 3.31 -3.25
C LEU A 95 0.15 2.97 -3.63
N GLY A 96 1.07 3.70 -2.99
CA GLY A 96 2.49 3.49 -3.07
C GLY A 96 2.97 2.34 -2.20
N THR A 97 4.27 2.10 -2.16
CA THR A 97 4.85 0.98 -1.43
C THR A 97 6.28 1.30 -0.96
N ALA A 98 6.71 0.67 0.15
CA ALA A 98 8.11 0.73 0.55
C ALA A 98 9.10 0.16 -0.51
N TYR A 99 8.61 -0.66 -1.44
CA TYR A 99 9.40 -1.13 -2.58
C TYR A 99 9.81 -0.03 -3.58
N GLU A 100 9.35 1.22 -3.37
CA GLU A 100 9.88 2.41 -4.06
C GLU A 100 11.34 2.70 -3.68
N HIS A 101 11.85 2.06 -2.63
CA HIS A 101 13.23 2.11 -2.17
C HIS A 101 14.03 0.86 -2.58
N ASP A 102 15.35 0.98 -2.59
CA ASP A 102 16.24 -0.17 -2.77
C ASP A 102 16.27 -1.03 -1.49
N LEU A 103 15.66 -2.21 -1.55
CA LEU A 103 15.59 -3.13 -0.41
C LEU A 103 16.87 -3.94 -0.19
N SER A 104 17.89 -3.80 -1.05
CA SER A 104 19.20 -4.42 -0.84
C SER A 104 20.04 -3.73 0.24
N ILE A 105 19.64 -2.53 0.65
CA ILE A 105 20.24 -1.75 1.72
C ILE A 105 19.31 -1.62 2.93
N ASP A 106 19.86 -1.22 4.07
CA ASP A 106 19.06 -0.93 5.27
C ASP A 106 18.20 0.33 5.05
N ASN A 107 16.90 0.19 5.32
CA ASN A 107 15.90 1.24 5.16
C ASN A 107 15.24 1.56 6.51
N SER A 108 16.03 2.06 7.45
CA SER A 108 15.57 2.43 8.78
C SER A 108 15.08 3.89 8.82
N MET A 109 13.82 4.10 9.25
CA MET A 109 13.22 5.43 9.46
C MET A 109 13.32 6.34 8.22
N ILE A 110 13.08 5.75 7.03
CA ILE A 110 13.17 6.50 5.76
C ILE A 110 12.06 7.55 5.67
N LYS A 111 12.43 8.74 5.21
CA LYS A 111 11.51 9.86 4.99
C LYS A 111 10.84 9.75 3.63
N GLU A 112 9.74 10.48 3.45
CA GLU A 112 8.96 10.45 2.21
C GLU A 112 9.79 10.82 0.98
N GLY A 113 10.78 11.72 1.12
CA GLY A 113 11.63 12.15 0.02
C GLY A 113 12.79 11.20 -0.33
N ASP A 114 13.11 10.22 0.50
CA ASP A 114 14.35 9.43 0.37
C ASP A 114 14.32 8.44 -0.82
N PHE A 115 13.15 8.13 -1.36
CA PHE A 115 13.00 7.24 -2.52
C PHE A 115 13.75 7.72 -3.79
N VAL A 116 14.21 8.97 -3.81
CA VAL A 116 15.01 9.49 -4.93
C VAL A 116 16.49 9.12 -4.85
N ASN A 117 16.98 8.71 -3.68
CA ASN A 117 18.42 8.50 -3.42
C ASN A 117 18.96 7.23 -4.06
N HIS A 118 18.13 6.17 -4.11
CA HIS A 118 18.50 4.88 -4.66
C HIS A 118 17.36 4.33 -5.53
N LEU A 119 17.72 3.66 -6.64
CA LEU A 119 16.72 3.03 -7.50
C LEU A 119 16.50 1.58 -7.05
N PRO A 120 15.24 1.12 -6.97
CA PRO A 120 14.95 -0.27 -6.67
C PRO A 120 15.50 -1.22 -7.72
N LEU A 121 15.95 -2.39 -7.29
CA LEU A 121 16.48 -3.44 -8.17
C LEU A 121 15.39 -4.29 -8.82
N THR A 122 14.17 -4.29 -8.28
CA THR A 122 13.04 -5.06 -8.83
C THR A 122 12.25 -4.23 -9.84
N SER A 123 11.71 -4.88 -10.87
CA SER A 123 10.88 -4.22 -11.89
C SER A 123 9.62 -3.58 -11.28
N TYR A 124 9.00 -4.25 -10.31
CA TYR A 124 7.89 -3.69 -9.54
C TYR A 124 8.28 -2.42 -8.77
N GLY A 125 9.35 -2.51 -7.98
CA GLY A 125 9.85 -1.39 -7.18
C GLY A 125 10.22 -0.20 -8.08
N LEU A 126 10.91 -0.45 -9.18
CA LEU A 126 11.30 0.59 -10.13
C LEU A 126 10.07 1.27 -10.77
N SER A 127 9.03 0.51 -11.14
CA SER A 127 7.80 1.11 -11.66
C SER A 127 7.15 2.03 -10.62
N LYS A 128 7.07 1.59 -9.36
CA LYS A 128 6.49 2.37 -8.26
C LYS A 128 7.33 3.60 -7.92
N ASN A 129 8.65 3.49 -7.94
CA ASN A 129 9.56 4.64 -7.74
C ASN A 129 9.38 5.72 -8.84
N ILE A 130 9.31 5.31 -10.11
CA ILE A 130 9.06 6.25 -11.22
C ILE A 130 7.70 6.91 -11.06
N ILE A 131 6.64 6.16 -10.71
CA ILE A 131 5.30 6.70 -10.45
C ILE A 131 5.34 7.73 -9.32
N ALA A 132 6.01 7.41 -8.20
CA ALA A 132 6.15 8.33 -7.07
C ALA A 132 6.83 9.65 -7.46
N ARG A 133 7.87 9.60 -8.34
CA ARG A 133 8.52 10.81 -8.89
C ARG A 133 7.56 11.66 -9.72
N ILE A 134 6.75 11.05 -10.57
CA ILE A 134 5.75 11.76 -11.38
C ILE A 134 4.68 12.39 -10.48
N ILE A 135 4.22 11.67 -9.45
CA ILE A 135 3.23 12.17 -8.47
C ILE A 135 3.78 13.39 -7.72
N ARG A 136 5.03 13.35 -7.26
CA ARG A 136 5.66 14.47 -6.56
C ARG A 136 5.59 15.77 -7.36
N ASP A 137 5.74 15.68 -8.68
CA ASP A 137 5.79 16.84 -9.57
C ASP A 137 4.43 17.15 -10.23
N THR A 138 3.35 16.42 -9.86
CA THR A 138 2.00 16.61 -10.41
C THR A 138 1.05 17.14 -9.32
N GLU A 139 0.41 18.28 -9.56
CA GLU A 139 -0.57 18.84 -8.63
C GLU A 139 -1.78 17.93 -8.43
N ASN A 140 -2.32 17.94 -7.20
CA ASN A 140 -3.49 17.14 -6.80
C ASN A 140 -3.30 15.62 -6.92
N PHE A 141 -2.06 15.15 -7.04
CA PHE A 141 -1.72 13.73 -6.98
C PHE A 141 -1.08 13.45 -5.62
N TYR A 142 -1.49 12.35 -4.99
CA TYR A 142 -1.07 11.93 -3.65
C TYR A 142 -0.54 10.50 -3.71
N ASN A 143 0.53 10.23 -2.97
CA ASN A 143 1.12 8.90 -2.82
C ASN A 143 1.04 8.45 -1.36
N LEU A 144 0.21 7.45 -1.07
CA LEU A 144 0.16 6.80 0.24
C LEU A 144 1.08 5.59 0.22
N ARG A 145 2.29 5.73 0.77
CA ARG A 145 3.31 4.68 0.76
C ARG A 145 3.06 3.68 1.88
N ILE A 146 2.59 2.50 1.50
CA ILE A 146 2.33 1.37 2.39
C ILE A 146 3.57 0.49 2.45
N PHE A 147 4.12 0.26 3.64
CA PHE A 147 5.26 -0.63 3.86
C PHE A 147 4.80 -2.08 3.88
N GLY A 148 4.08 -2.48 4.88
CA GLY A 148 3.27 -3.68 4.93
C GLY A 148 1.86 -3.31 5.35
N ASN A 149 0.89 -4.16 5.06
CA ASN A 149 -0.47 -3.99 5.54
C ASN A 149 -1.04 -5.32 5.99
N PHE A 150 -2.01 -5.28 6.90
CA PHE A 150 -2.67 -6.48 7.39
C PHE A 150 -4.14 -6.24 7.72
N HIS A 151 -4.93 -7.32 7.63
CA HIS A 151 -6.33 -7.39 8.00
C HIS A 151 -6.78 -8.84 8.00
N GLU A 152 -7.80 -9.20 8.77
CA GLU A 152 -8.29 -10.58 8.85
C GLU A 152 -8.76 -11.17 7.52
N THR A 153 -9.07 -10.35 6.53
CA THR A 153 -9.47 -10.79 5.18
C THR A 153 -8.31 -11.01 4.22
N GLU A 154 -7.07 -10.86 4.67
CA GLU A 154 -5.90 -11.12 3.81
C GLU A 154 -5.76 -12.61 3.46
N SER A 155 -4.99 -12.91 2.40
CA SER A 155 -4.79 -14.29 1.96
C SER A 155 -3.94 -15.09 2.95
N ASP A 156 -4.13 -16.40 2.98
CA ASP A 156 -3.40 -17.33 3.84
C ASP A 156 -1.87 -17.35 3.61
N LYS A 157 -1.42 -16.87 2.46
CA LYS A 157 0.01 -16.76 2.13
C LYS A 157 0.72 -15.61 2.84
N ARG A 158 -0.02 -14.68 3.48
CA ARG A 158 0.57 -13.51 4.13
C ARG A 158 1.02 -13.82 5.55
N PHE A 159 1.98 -13.04 6.05
CA PHE A 159 2.72 -13.31 7.27
C PHE A 159 1.83 -13.61 8.49
N PHE A 160 0.89 -12.75 8.82
CA PHE A 160 0.05 -12.95 10.01
C PHE A 160 -0.89 -14.15 9.88
N LYS A 161 -1.42 -14.42 8.66
CA LYS A 161 -2.20 -15.65 8.42
C LYS A 161 -1.37 -16.91 8.56
N LYS A 162 -0.12 -16.89 8.12
CA LYS A 162 0.81 -18.02 8.35
C LYS A 162 1.05 -18.23 9.84
N VAL A 163 1.31 -17.16 10.60
CA VAL A 163 1.46 -17.25 12.06
C VAL A 163 0.23 -17.90 12.71
N ILE A 164 -0.97 -17.65 12.21
CA ILE A 164 -2.19 -18.25 12.76
C ILE A 164 -2.34 -19.72 12.36
N LYS A 165 -2.16 -20.03 11.08
CA LYS A 165 -2.61 -21.29 10.46
C LYS A 165 -1.55 -22.38 10.39
N GLU A 166 -0.28 -22.03 10.31
CA GLU A 166 0.80 -23.00 10.15
C GLU A 166 1.28 -23.51 11.53
N ASP A 167 1.65 -24.77 11.60
CA ASP A 167 2.20 -25.41 12.80
C ASP A 167 3.66 -25.04 13.07
N ALA A 168 4.38 -24.57 12.04
CA ALA A 168 5.74 -24.07 12.12
C ALA A 168 5.93 -22.85 11.22
N VAL A 169 6.46 -21.76 11.76
CA VAL A 169 6.74 -20.52 11.05
C VAL A 169 8.20 -20.16 11.21
N VAL A 170 8.90 -20.00 10.10
CA VAL A 170 10.32 -19.58 10.10
C VAL A 170 10.40 -18.09 9.73
N ILE A 171 10.95 -17.28 10.61
CA ILE A 171 11.34 -15.91 10.36
C ILE A 171 12.84 -15.91 10.04
N ALA A 172 13.17 -16.02 8.74
CA ALA A 172 14.56 -16.16 8.31
C ALA A 172 15.41 -14.93 8.69
N ASN A 173 14.84 -13.74 8.53
CA ASN A 173 15.46 -12.46 8.84
C ASN A 173 14.56 -11.69 9.80
N ASP A 174 14.97 -11.55 11.04
CA ASP A 174 14.19 -10.83 12.06
C ASP A 174 14.55 -9.34 12.05
N SER A 175 13.89 -8.61 11.16
CA SER A 175 14.10 -7.17 10.94
C SER A 175 12.95 -6.34 11.49
N PHE A 176 13.19 -5.05 11.72
CA PHE A 176 12.13 -4.08 11.93
C PHE A 176 11.41 -3.82 10.59
N ILE A 177 10.13 -4.11 10.54
CA ILE A 177 9.30 -3.89 9.34
C ILE A 177 8.00 -3.22 9.75
N ASP A 178 7.66 -2.12 9.09
CA ASP A 178 6.40 -1.44 9.34
C ASP A 178 5.22 -2.17 8.68
N TYR A 179 4.18 -2.35 9.48
CA TYR A 179 2.87 -2.81 9.04
C TYR A 179 1.79 -1.85 9.50
N ILE A 180 0.88 -1.48 8.58
CA ILE A 180 -0.32 -0.71 8.91
C ILE A 180 -1.57 -1.59 8.91
N TYR A 181 -2.44 -1.42 9.90
CA TYR A 181 -3.75 -2.06 9.91
C TYR A 181 -4.65 -1.39 8.86
N MET A 182 -5.27 -2.18 7.98
CA MET A 182 -6.03 -1.64 6.84
C MET A 182 -7.11 -0.59 7.21
N PRO A 183 -7.85 -0.72 8.34
CA PRO A 183 -8.75 0.32 8.80
C PRO A 183 -8.11 1.70 8.96
N ASP A 184 -6.83 1.76 9.33
CA ASP A 184 -6.12 3.02 9.58
C ASP A 184 -5.67 3.74 8.30
N VAL A 185 -5.81 3.09 7.14
CA VAL A 185 -5.59 3.74 5.83
C VAL A 185 -6.78 4.64 5.45
N ILE A 186 -7.99 4.29 5.88
CA ILE A 186 -9.22 5.00 5.50
C ILE A 186 -9.25 6.45 5.98
N PRO A 187 -8.94 6.79 7.26
CA PRO A 187 -8.93 8.18 7.73
C PRO A 187 -7.99 9.08 6.91
N MET A 188 -6.84 8.56 6.45
CA MET A 188 -5.93 9.35 5.62
C MET A 188 -6.48 9.57 4.21
N ILE A 189 -7.11 8.56 3.62
CA ILE A 189 -7.81 8.70 2.34
C ILE A 189 -8.91 9.75 2.46
N GLU A 190 -9.72 9.73 3.52
CA GLU A 190 -10.79 10.73 3.75
C GLU A 190 -10.23 12.13 3.98
N CYS A 191 -9.12 12.28 4.69
CA CYS A 191 -8.39 13.54 4.83
C CYS A 191 -8.02 14.14 3.46
N ILE A 192 -7.50 13.32 2.54
CA ILE A 192 -7.19 13.76 1.17
C ILE A 192 -8.47 14.10 0.39
N ILE A 193 -9.51 13.28 0.49
CA ILE A 193 -10.79 13.49 -0.17
C ILE A 193 -11.39 14.85 0.22
N ASN A 194 -11.40 15.15 1.51
CA ASN A 194 -11.97 16.38 2.08
C ASN A 194 -11.13 17.65 1.78
N GLY A 195 -9.88 17.51 1.37
CA GLY A 195 -8.98 18.62 1.10
C GLY A 195 -8.19 19.09 2.32
N ASP A 196 -8.22 18.34 3.42
CA ASP A 196 -7.52 18.67 4.66
C ASP A 196 -6.05 18.24 4.66
N CYS A 197 -5.63 17.48 3.64
CA CYS A 197 -4.27 16.96 3.50
C CYS A 197 -3.37 17.96 2.76
N GLN A 198 -2.28 18.40 3.42
CA GLN A 198 -1.30 19.33 2.86
C GLN A 198 -0.10 18.61 2.21
N HIS A 199 0.21 17.39 2.63
CA HIS A 199 1.32 16.61 2.11
C HIS A 199 0.85 15.66 1.00
N ARG A 200 1.64 15.58 -0.08
CA ARG A 200 1.28 14.74 -1.23
C ARG A 200 1.94 13.36 -1.23
N ASP A 201 2.95 13.17 -0.41
CA ASP A 201 3.64 11.89 -0.22
C ASP A 201 3.65 11.57 1.28
N ILE A 202 3.16 10.42 1.68
CA ILE A 202 2.93 10.07 3.09
C ILE A 202 3.29 8.62 3.33
N ASN A 203 4.21 8.39 4.26
CA ASN A 203 4.50 7.06 4.77
C ASN A 203 3.38 6.60 5.71
N MET A 204 2.67 5.56 5.32
CA MET A 204 1.59 4.99 6.13
C MET A 204 2.17 4.03 7.18
N VAL A 205 2.74 4.60 8.24
CA VAL A 205 3.48 3.87 9.28
C VAL A 205 3.19 4.41 10.68
N TYR A 206 3.26 3.54 11.69
CA TYR A 206 3.12 3.95 13.10
C TYR A 206 4.43 4.49 13.68
N PRO A 207 4.39 5.31 14.74
CA PRO A 207 5.60 5.83 15.39
C PRO A 207 6.46 4.71 16.01
N HIS A 208 5.84 3.73 16.68
CA HIS A 208 6.55 2.61 17.28
C HIS A 208 6.87 1.53 16.25
N LYS A 209 8.12 1.04 16.26
CA LYS A 209 8.63 0.04 15.31
C LYS A 209 8.78 -1.31 16.00
N TYR A 210 8.38 -2.36 15.33
CA TYR A 210 8.42 -3.73 15.83
C TYR A 210 9.23 -4.63 14.90
N ARG A 211 9.91 -5.61 15.50
CA ARG A 211 10.48 -6.73 14.73
C ARG A 211 9.37 -7.67 14.27
N LEU A 212 9.64 -8.40 13.21
CA LEU A 212 8.69 -9.43 12.74
C LEU A 212 8.38 -10.46 13.84
N SER A 213 9.40 -10.87 14.63
CA SER A 213 9.22 -11.78 15.75
C SER A 213 8.33 -11.22 16.85
N GLU A 214 8.49 -9.95 17.19
CA GLU A 214 7.68 -9.28 18.21
C GLU A 214 6.20 -9.27 17.81
N MET A 215 5.90 -8.90 16.55
CA MET A 215 4.54 -8.93 16.02
C MET A 215 3.95 -10.35 16.00
N ALA A 216 4.76 -11.36 15.63
CA ALA A 216 4.33 -12.75 15.64
C ALA A 216 4.02 -13.24 17.06
N TYR A 217 4.85 -12.89 18.06
CA TYR A 217 4.63 -13.27 19.46
C TYR A 217 3.41 -12.56 20.04
N MET A 218 3.21 -11.26 19.74
CA MET A 218 2.00 -10.53 20.15
C MET A 218 0.74 -11.21 19.60
N LEU A 219 0.74 -11.58 18.34
CA LEU A 219 -0.39 -12.27 17.72
C LEU A 219 -0.64 -13.64 18.36
N CYS A 220 0.42 -14.39 18.68
CA CYS A 220 0.29 -15.65 19.42
C CYS A 220 -0.35 -15.43 20.80
N ASP A 221 0.06 -14.39 21.55
CA ASP A 221 -0.52 -14.06 22.84
C ASP A 221 -2.00 -13.71 22.73
N PHE A 222 -2.37 -12.87 21.78
CA PHE A 222 -3.76 -12.44 21.59
C PHE A 222 -4.69 -13.56 21.15
N MET A 223 -4.15 -14.58 20.48
CA MET A 223 -4.92 -15.71 19.97
C MET A 223 -4.71 -17.01 20.76
N ASN A 224 -3.97 -16.98 21.87
CA ASN A 224 -3.61 -18.16 22.67
C ASN A 224 -2.92 -19.26 21.85
N LEU A 225 -2.03 -18.89 20.92
CA LEU A 225 -1.26 -19.81 20.10
C LEU A 225 0.08 -20.17 20.76
N ASN A 226 0.59 -21.36 20.43
CA ASN A 226 1.90 -21.81 20.90
C ASN A 226 3.03 -21.01 20.22
N LYS A 227 3.79 -20.23 21.00
CA LYS A 227 4.95 -19.45 20.50
C LYS A 227 6.11 -20.32 20.04
N ASN A 228 6.23 -21.55 20.52
CA ASN A 228 7.35 -22.45 20.13
C ASN A 228 7.28 -22.88 18.67
N LYS A 229 6.17 -22.62 17.99
CA LYS A 229 6.05 -22.82 16.53
C LYS A 229 6.84 -21.80 15.72
N ILE A 230 7.29 -20.69 16.33
CA ILE A 230 8.04 -19.63 15.65
C ILE A 230 9.54 -19.90 15.84
N THR A 231 10.24 -20.08 14.73
CA THR A 231 11.70 -20.21 14.70
C THR A 231 12.30 -18.94 14.09
N ILE A 232 13.24 -18.33 14.79
CA ILE A 232 13.97 -17.15 14.31
C ILE A 232 15.31 -17.60 13.75
N GLY A 233 15.59 -17.21 12.51
CA GLY A 233 16.89 -17.45 11.86
C GLY A 233 18.01 -16.59 12.44
N ASN A 234 19.25 -16.95 12.11
CA ASN A 234 20.45 -16.31 12.65
C ASN A 234 20.90 -15.06 11.86
N SER A 235 20.18 -14.65 10.84
CA SER A 235 20.55 -13.51 10.00
C SER A 235 19.76 -12.25 10.38
N ASN A 236 20.49 -11.15 10.54
CA ASN A 236 19.89 -9.81 10.58
C ASN A 236 19.62 -9.39 9.13
N GLY A 237 18.35 -9.25 8.76
CA GLY A 237 17.97 -8.66 7.48
C GLY A 237 18.00 -7.14 7.54
N ASN A 238 17.91 -6.51 6.38
CA ASN A 238 17.72 -5.06 6.29
C ASN A 238 16.36 -4.67 6.91
N ASN A 239 16.36 -3.58 7.66
CA ASN A 239 15.14 -3.01 8.17
C ASN A 239 14.34 -2.35 7.03
N LEU A 240 13.04 -2.23 7.22
CA LEU A 240 12.13 -1.56 6.30
C LEU A 240 11.11 -0.76 7.11
N THR A 241 11.52 0.41 7.58
CA THR A 241 10.69 1.28 8.41
C THR A 241 10.70 2.72 7.90
N GLY A 242 9.56 3.39 8.02
CA GLY A 242 9.39 4.79 7.61
C GLY A 242 9.36 5.77 8.79
N ASP A 243 9.69 7.00 8.53
CA ASP A 243 9.42 8.12 9.42
C ASP A 243 7.90 8.38 9.45
N SER A 244 7.33 8.47 10.65
CA SER A 244 5.88 8.67 10.85
C SER A 244 5.48 10.13 11.08
N SER A 245 6.42 11.06 11.04
CA SER A 245 6.21 12.45 11.45
C SER A 245 5.09 13.12 10.67
N ILE A 246 5.04 12.92 9.35
CA ILE A 246 3.98 13.49 8.51
C ILE A 246 2.62 12.88 8.86
N LEU A 247 2.49 11.56 8.89
CA LEU A 247 1.20 10.93 9.26
C LEU A 247 0.74 11.35 10.65
N SER A 248 1.65 11.39 11.62
CA SER A 248 1.36 11.79 13.00
C SER A 248 0.89 13.25 13.11
N SER A 249 1.33 14.15 12.23
CA SER A 249 0.96 15.57 12.26
C SER A 249 -0.53 15.81 11.98
N TYR A 250 -1.22 14.85 11.35
CA TYR A 250 -2.66 14.95 11.05
C TYR A 250 -3.55 14.61 12.24
N ASN A 251 -3.01 14.11 13.35
CA ASN A 251 -3.76 13.74 14.55
C ASN A 251 -4.97 12.83 14.26
N LEU A 252 -4.86 11.95 13.27
CA LEU A 252 -5.90 11.01 12.90
C LEU A 252 -6.13 10.00 14.03
N LYS A 253 -7.40 9.63 14.25
CA LYS A 253 -7.73 8.59 15.21
C LYS A 253 -7.45 7.22 14.58
N LEU A 254 -6.23 6.72 14.78
CA LEU A 254 -5.79 5.42 14.33
C LEU A 254 -6.01 4.34 15.40
N ILE A 255 -6.33 3.14 14.97
CA ILE A 255 -6.50 1.94 15.84
C ILE A 255 -5.14 1.49 16.37
N GLY A 256 -4.12 1.52 15.52
CA GLY A 256 -2.77 1.10 15.84
C GLY A 256 -2.51 -0.40 15.62
N LEU A 257 -1.22 -0.77 15.57
CA LEU A 257 -0.79 -2.14 15.25
C LEU A 257 -1.28 -3.16 16.28
N GLU A 258 -1.04 -2.90 17.57
CA GLU A 258 -1.39 -3.86 18.64
C GLU A 258 -2.89 -4.14 18.69
N GLN A 259 -3.72 -3.10 18.65
CA GLN A 259 -5.16 -3.27 18.65
C GLN A 259 -5.65 -3.91 17.33
N GLY A 260 -5.01 -3.60 16.22
CA GLY A 260 -5.26 -4.26 14.93
C GLY A 260 -4.98 -5.77 15.00
N LEU A 261 -3.87 -6.18 15.64
CA LEU A 261 -3.56 -7.60 15.86
C LEU A 261 -4.56 -8.28 16.82
N ARG A 262 -5.05 -7.56 17.85
CA ARG A 262 -6.13 -8.08 18.73
C ARG A 262 -7.45 -8.30 17.98
N ASN A 263 -7.75 -7.45 17.01
CA ASN A 263 -8.95 -7.54 16.18
C ASN A 263 -8.85 -8.65 15.12
N TYR A 264 -7.68 -9.23 14.93
CA TYR A 264 -7.42 -10.29 13.97
C TYR A 264 -8.12 -11.58 14.43
N LYS A 265 -9.16 -12.02 13.75
CA LYS A 265 -9.99 -13.18 14.11
C LYS A 265 -9.97 -14.24 13.02
#